data_8f50559493f041f48bb12b673fad7250
#
_entry.id   8f50559493f041f48bb12b673fad7250
#
_cell.length_a   1.000
_cell.length_b   1.000
_cell.length_c   1.000
_cell.angle_alpha   90.00
_cell.angle_beta   90.00
_cell.angle_gamma   90.00
#
_symmetry.space_group_name_H-M   'P 1'
#
loop_
_entity.id
_entity.type
_entity.pdbx_description
1 polymer ?
#
loop_
_entity_poly.entity_id
_entity_poly.type
_entity_poly.pdbx_seq_one_letter_code
_entity_poly.pdbx_strand_id
1 'polypeptide(L)'
;MTQPAHTDRRSFLTTAAAMTAAAFARSAFARDYKEPTRYPDPDIVTLDKRFKKYALGNTPIQRLYHSDKMLWAEGPAWNGVGRYLLWSDIPNDLQMRWLEEDNHVSVFRSPAGNSNGNTFDFHGRQIAFQHGPRRVVRYEHDGSVTVLASEFNGKSLNAPNDGVVHPNGDIWFTDPGYGGLMNYEGNNANPGSKQPFQKEAIYRIDAKSGKLFQVADDIFKPNGICFSPDYKKLYVADTGASHYDEAPKNIKVWDVVDEKTLKNGKEFCSMKLMVKDDHGEAEKAGFADGIRCDVDGNIWASAGWVGAGYDGVHVFEPKEGVRIGQILLPEICSNVCFGGSKRNRLFMTGSTSLYAVYVETKGAHIT
;
A
#
# COMPACT_ATOMS: atom_id res chain seq x y z
N MET A 1 -9.69 -30.82 -64.80
CA MET A 1 -10.60 -29.84 -64.17
C MET A 1 -10.64 -30.11 -62.65
N THR A 2 -9.85 -29.42 -61.95
CA THR A 2 -9.75 -29.55 -60.44
C THR A 2 -10.51 -28.39 -59.81
N GLN A 3 -11.48 -28.72 -58.98
CA GLN A 3 -12.27 -27.74 -58.19
C GLN A 3 -11.42 -27.11 -57.07
N PRO A 4 -11.64 -25.83 -56.76
CA PRO A 4 -10.93 -25.18 -55.62
C PRO A 4 -11.57 -25.56 -54.29
N ALA A 5 -10.72 -25.77 -53.28
CA ALA A 5 -11.10 -26.09 -51.92
C ALA A 5 -11.81 -24.90 -51.23
N HIS A 6 -13.00 -25.15 -50.67
CA HIS A 6 -13.72 -24.22 -49.81
C HIS A 6 -12.98 -24.10 -48.48
N THR A 7 -12.43 -22.94 -48.18
CA THR A 7 -11.94 -22.58 -46.83
C THR A 7 -13.14 -22.29 -45.94
N ASP A 8 -13.28 -23.06 -44.88
CA ASP A 8 -14.38 -22.98 -43.92
C ASP A 8 -14.25 -21.69 -43.06
N ARG A 9 -15.31 -20.88 -43.03
CA ARG A 9 -15.42 -19.65 -42.26
C ARG A 9 -15.23 -19.87 -40.72
N ARG A 10 -15.42 -21.08 -40.23
CA ARG A 10 -15.21 -21.42 -38.81
C ARG A 10 -13.74 -21.45 -38.41
N SER A 11 -12.84 -21.87 -39.31
CA SER A 11 -11.40 -21.89 -39.09
C SER A 11 -10.79 -20.49 -38.98
N PHE A 12 -11.37 -19.51 -39.69
CA PHE A 12 -10.89 -18.12 -39.63
C PHE A 12 -11.28 -17.41 -38.35
N LEU A 13 -12.46 -17.71 -37.81
CA LEU A 13 -12.94 -17.11 -36.55
C LEU A 13 -12.22 -17.69 -35.32
N THR A 14 -11.85 -18.98 -35.34
CA THR A 14 -11.07 -19.59 -34.25
C THR A 14 -9.64 -19.09 -34.22
N THR A 15 -9.02 -18.83 -35.38
CA THR A 15 -7.65 -18.28 -35.47
C THR A 15 -7.60 -16.81 -35.05
N ALA A 16 -8.63 -16.02 -35.37
CA ALA A 16 -8.74 -14.62 -34.94
C ALA A 16 -9.00 -14.48 -33.44
N ALA A 17 -9.82 -15.39 -32.87
CA ALA A 17 -10.08 -15.42 -31.39
C ALA A 17 -8.84 -15.87 -30.60
N ALA A 18 -8.04 -16.80 -31.13
CA ALA A 18 -6.78 -17.24 -30.52
C ALA A 18 -5.70 -16.15 -30.54
N MET A 19 -5.63 -15.35 -31.62
CA MET A 19 -4.69 -14.24 -31.71
C MET A 19 -5.06 -13.07 -30.80
N THR A 20 -6.35 -12.79 -30.60
CA THR A 20 -6.80 -11.78 -29.63
C THR A 20 -6.57 -12.23 -28.18
N ALA A 21 -6.76 -13.50 -27.85
CA ALA A 21 -6.47 -14.01 -26.50
C ALA A 21 -4.96 -14.02 -26.19
N ALA A 22 -4.09 -14.32 -27.18
CA ALA A 22 -2.64 -14.27 -27.00
C ALA A 22 -2.08 -12.84 -26.86
N ALA A 23 -2.79 -11.81 -27.37
CA ALA A 23 -2.40 -10.41 -27.20
C ALA A 23 -2.66 -9.88 -25.77
N PHE A 24 -3.68 -10.43 -25.06
CA PHE A 24 -4.00 -10.05 -23.68
C PHE A 24 -3.12 -10.74 -22.62
N ALA A 25 -2.53 -11.89 -22.92
CA ALA A 25 -1.69 -12.62 -21.98
C ALA A 25 -0.24 -12.09 -21.91
N ARG A 26 0.19 -11.24 -22.83
CA ARG A 26 1.56 -10.72 -22.89
C ARG A 26 1.82 -9.44 -22.08
N SER A 27 0.79 -8.74 -21.60
CA SER A 27 0.98 -7.42 -20.99
C SER A 27 1.52 -7.45 -19.56
N ALA A 28 1.34 -8.53 -18.80
CA ALA A 28 1.70 -8.56 -17.39
C ALA A 28 3.15 -9.00 -17.07
N PHE A 29 3.89 -9.59 -18.01
CA PHE A 29 5.16 -10.26 -17.69
C PHE A 29 6.44 -9.49 -18.02
N ALA A 30 6.42 -8.43 -18.79
CA ALA A 30 7.62 -7.62 -19.06
C ALA A 30 7.27 -6.29 -19.74
N ARG A 31 6.60 -5.39 -19.00
CA ARG A 31 6.49 -4.03 -19.50
C ARG A 31 7.88 -3.39 -19.49
N ASP A 32 8.46 -3.17 -20.68
CA ASP A 32 9.60 -2.29 -20.82
C ASP A 32 9.10 -0.84 -20.73
N TYR A 33 9.35 -0.19 -19.59
CA TYR A 33 8.96 1.21 -19.36
C TYR A 33 9.74 2.21 -20.25
N LYS A 34 10.61 1.75 -21.13
CA LYS A 34 11.27 2.54 -22.17
C LYS A 34 10.44 2.62 -23.46
N GLU A 35 9.52 1.67 -23.66
CA GLU A 35 8.66 1.65 -24.83
C GLU A 35 7.49 2.64 -24.69
N PRO A 36 7.01 3.23 -25.80
CA PRO A 36 5.85 4.13 -25.79
C PRO A 36 4.62 3.46 -25.19
N THR A 37 3.96 4.15 -24.26
CA THR A 37 2.74 3.66 -23.64
C THR A 37 1.56 3.74 -24.60
N ARG A 38 0.76 2.68 -24.66
CA ARG A 38 -0.55 2.70 -25.33
C ARG A 38 -1.61 3.25 -24.40
N TYR A 39 -2.56 4.00 -24.95
CA TYR A 39 -3.68 4.57 -24.22
C TYR A 39 -5.01 3.97 -24.68
N PRO A 40 -5.98 3.76 -23.74
CA PRO A 40 -5.77 3.82 -22.29
C PRO A 40 -4.74 2.79 -21.84
N ASP A 41 -4.07 3.05 -20.73
CA ASP A 41 -3.08 2.11 -20.18
C ASP A 41 -3.78 0.77 -19.83
N PRO A 42 -3.36 -0.37 -20.42
CA PRO A 42 -4.04 -1.65 -20.24
C PRO A 42 -3.96 -2.20 -18.81
N ASP A 43 -2.98 -1.72 -18.04
CA ASP A 43 -2.78 -2.13 -16.65
C ASP A 43 -3.64 -1.32 -15.66
N ILE A 44 -4.42 -0.33 -16.16
CA ILE A 44 -5.49 0.34 -15.40
C ILE A 44 -6.82 -0.35 -15.70
N VAL A 45 -7.22 -1.28 -14.83
CA VAL A 45 -8.33 -2.20 -15.07
C VAL A 45 -9.61 -1.70 -14.41
N THR A 46 -10.66 -1.51 -15.21
CA THR A 46 -12.01 -1.19 -14.73
C THR A 46 -12.78 -2.49 -14.48
N LEU A 47 -13.03 -2.84 -13.22
CA LEU A 47 -13.82 -4.00 -12.84
C LEU A 47 -15.32 -3.67 -12.71
N ASP A 48 -15.62 -2.43 -12.30
CA ASP A 48 -16.99 -1.91 -12.20
C ASP A 48 -17.07 -0.51 -12.81
N LYS A 49 -18.22 -0.16 -13.39
CA LYS A 49 -18.45 1.15 -14.05
C LYS A 49 -18.16 2.35 -13.15
N ARG A 50 -18.26 2.20 -11.83
CA ARG A 50 -17.95 3.22 -10.81
C ARG A 50 -16.49 3.67 -10.87
N PHE A 51 -15.58 2.79 -11.30
CA PHE A 51 -14.16 3.12 -11.41
C PHE A 51 -13.84 4.06 -12.58
N LYS A 52 -14.67 4.08 -13.62
CA LYS A 52 -14.42 4.88 -14.84
C LYS A 52 -14.18 6.36 -14.58
N LYS A 53 -14.79 6.93 -13.52
CA LYS A 53 -14.59 8.34 -13.17
C LYS A 53 -13.22 8.63 -12.54
N TYR A 54 -12.49 7.60 -12.10
CA TYR A 54 -11.17 7.73 -11.48
C TYR A 54 -10.02 7.44 -12.45
N ALA A 55 -10.30 6.65 -13.48
CA ALA A 55 -9.32 6.28 -14.50
C ALA A 55 -9.22 7.35 -15.58
N LEU A 56 -8.04 7.93 -15.75
CA LEU A 56 -7.75 8.87 -16.84
C LEU A 56 -7.29 8.10 -18.07
N GLY A 57 -7.98 8.31 -19.20
CA GLY A 57 -7.71 7.56 -20.44
C GLY A 57 -6.39 7.89 -21.14
N ASN A 58 -5.68 8.93 -20.71
CA ASN A 58 -4.46 9.46 -21.31
C ASN A 58 -3.29 9.59 -20.34
N THR A 59 -3.31 8.85 -19.23
CA THR A 59 -2.20 8.79 -18.29
C THR A 59 -1.61 7.38 -18.24
N PRO A 60 -0.27 7.23 -18.32
CA PRO A 60 0.38 5.95 -18.13
C PRO A 60 0.73 5.72 -16.67
N ILE A 61 0.90 4.46 -16.29
CA ILE A 61 1.67 4.10 -15.11
C ILE A 61 3.14 4.40 -15.42
N GLN A 62 3.76 5.23 -14.61
CA GLN A 62 5.15 5.64 -14.75
C GLN A 62 6.01 4.93 -13.70
N ARG A 63 7.14 4.33 -14.10
CA ARG A 63 8.18 3.91 -13.17
C ARG A 63 9.14 5.08 -12.99
N LEU A 64 9.06 5.75 -11.83
CA LEU A 64 9.85 6.94 -11.52
C LEU A 64 11.28 6.59 -11.11
N TYR A 65 11.47 5.44 -10.47
CA TYR A 65 12.76 4.95 -10.03
C TYR A 65 12.78 3.42 -10.01
N HIS A 66 13.94 2.86 -10.27
CA HIS A 66 14.25 1.44 -10.12
C HIS A 66 15.72 1.29 -9.78
N SER A 67 16.02 0.34 -8.88
CA SER A 67 17.39 0.00 -8.54
C SER A 67 17.48 -1.45 -8.09
N ASP A 68 18.41 -2.20 -8.68
CA ASP A 68 18.75 -3.57 -8.23
C ASP A 68 19.34 -3.61 -6.81
N LYS A 69 19.71 -2.44 -6.26
CA LYS A 69 20.19 -2.30 -4.88
C LYS A 69 19.09 -2.02 -3.89
N MET A 70 17.90 -1.59 -4.33
CA MET A 70 16.75 -1.41 -3.47
C MET A 70 16.16 -2.78 -3.16
N LEU A 71 16.02 -3.11 -1.89
CA LEU A 71 15.64 -4.46 -1.45
C LEU A 71 14.15 -4.57 -1.16
N TRP A 72 13.57 -3.56 -0.48
CA TRP A 72 12.13 -3.52 -0.20
C TRP A 72 11.66 -2.09 0.03
N ALA A 73 11.06 -1.50 -0.99
CA ALA A 73 10.53 -0.14 -0.92
C ALA A 73 9.19 -0.13 -0.17
N GLU A 74 9.04 0.80 0.81
CA GLU A 74 7.89 0.91 1.70
C GLU A 74 7.62 2.34 2.14
N GLY A 75 6.46 2.53 2.77
CA GLY A 75 6.08 3.73 3.51
C GLY A 75 6.19 5.04 2.74
N PRO A 76 5.60 5.16 1.54
CA PRO A 76 5.65 6.39 0.78
C PRO A 76 4.84 7.48 1.49
N ALA A 77 5.42 8.68 1.63
CA ALA A 77 4.77 9.84 2.21
C ALA A 77 5.09 11.11 1.43
N TRP A 78 4.06 11.89 1.11
CA TRP A 78 4.19 13.11 0.33
C TRP A 78 4.32 14.36 1.21
N ASN A 79 5.40 15.11 1.03
CA ASN A 79 5.54 16.44 1.62
C ASN A 79 5.06 17.51 0.63
N GLY A 80 3.88 18.09 0.89
CA GLY A 80 3.26 19.07 -0.01
C GLY A 80 3.97 20.42 -0.04
N VAL A 81 4.69 20.80 1.03
CA VAL A 81 5.43 22.06 1.10
C VAL A 81 6.74 21.96 0.33
N GLY A 82 7.50 20.89 0.60
CA GLY A 82 8.76 20.65 -0.08
C GLY A 82 8.63 20.01 -1.47
N ARG A 83 7.41 19.59 -1.85
CA ARG A 83 7.09 18.93 -3.13
C ARG A 83 7.99 17.73 -3.42
N TYR A 84 8.11 16.84 -2.41
CA TYR A 84 8.87 15.62 -2.53
C TYR A 84 8.13 14.43 -1.93
N LEU A 85 8.46 13.24 -2.42
CA LEU A 85 8.06 11.97 -1.84
C LEU A 85 9.22 11.39 -1.05
N LEU A 86 8.94 10.93 0.17
CA LEU A 86 9.82 10.03 0.91
C LEU A 86 9.31 8.61 0.79
N TRP A 87 10.22 7.63 0.85
CA TRP A 87 9.92 6.23 1.09
C TRP A 87 11.09 5.55 1.78
N SER A 88 10.83 4.41 2.38
CA SER A 88 11.82 3.58 3.06
C SER A 88 12.34 2.48 2.13
N ASP A 89 13.62 2.15 2.22
CA ASP A 89 14.19 0.88 1.80
C ASP A 89 14.60 0.16 3.09
N ILE A 90 13.67 -0.65 3.62
CA ILE A 90 13.74 -1.14 5.00
C ILE A 90 15.01 -1.97 5.25
N PRO A 91 15.34 -3.00 4.43
CA PRO A 91 16.50 -3.85 4.71
C PRO A 91 17.85 -3.12 4.57
N ASN A 92 17.92 -2.10 3.73
CA ASN A 92 19.11 -1.27 3.56
C ASN A 92 19.24 -0.17 4.63
N ASP A 93 18.26 -0.04 5.52
CA ASP A 93 18.22 0.99 6.56
C ASP A 93 18.30 2.43 6.01
N LEU A 94 17.56 2.66 4.91
CA LEU A 94 17.55 3.93 4.18
C LEU A 94 16.15 4.54 4.11
N GLN A 95 16.10 5.87 4.12
CA GLN A 95 14.97 6.63 3.56
C GLN A 95 15.43 7.31 2.28
N MET A 96 14.63 7.14 1.23
CA MET A 96 14.85 7.70 -0.10
C MET A 96 13.95 8.92 -0.31
N ARG A 97 14.34 9.81 -1.21
CA ARG A 97 13.54 10.99 -1.59
C ARG A 97 13.52 11.15 -3.11
N TRP A 98 12.31 11.36 -3.65
CA TRP A 98 12.10 11.80 -5.02
C TRP A 98 11.58 13.24 -5.03
N LEU A 99 12.19 14.10 -5.86
CA LEU A 99 11.78 15.50 -6.04
C LEU A 99 10.86 15.65 -7.24
N GLU A 100 9.72 16.35 -7.06
CA GLU A 100 8.76 16.58 -8.16
C GLU A 100 9.32 17.51 -9.24
N GLU A 101 10.23 18.40 -8.90
CA GLU A 101 10.74 19.45 -9.77
C GLU A 101 11.58 18.89 -10.93
N ASP A 102 12.48 17.96 -10.65
CA ASP A 102 13.47 17.44 -11.60
C ASP A 102 13.51 15.91 -11.70
N ASN A 103 12.62 15.22 -10.99
CA ASN A 103 12.58 13.76 -10.85
C ASN A 103 13.85 13.16 -10.19
N HIS A 104 14.65 13.97 -9.50
CA HIS A 104 15.85 13.49 -8.84
C HIS A 104 15.53 12.58 -7.66
N VAL A 105 16.25 11.43 -7.59
CA VAL A 105 16.18 10.50 -6.46
C VAL A 105 17.49 10.53 -5.70
N SER A 106 17.40 10.60 -4.38
CA SER A 106 18.56 10.62 -3.49
C SER A 106 18.26 9.87 -2.18
N VAL A 107 19.32 9.42 -1.51
CA VAL A 107 19.23 9.00 -0.11
C VAL A 107 18.90 10.24 0.73
N PHE A 108 17.81 10.19 1.47
CA PHE A 108 17.37 11.26 2.35
C PHE A 108 17.93 11.10 3.77
N ARG A 109 17.96 9.84 4.25
CA ARG A 109 18.45 9.51 5.59
C ARG A 109 19.10 8.13 5.63
N SER A 110 20.24 8.05 6.32
CA SER A 110 20.98 6.82 6.62
C SER A 110 21.82 7.03 7.88
N PRO A 111 21.73 6.19 8.92
CA PRO A 111 20.73 5.13 9.09
C PRO A 111 19.33 5.70 9.33
N ALA A 112 18.28 4.92 8.99
CA ALA A 112 16.87 5.29 9.14
C ALA A 112 16.17 4.52 10.27
N GLY A 113 16.86 3.61 10.94
CA GLY A 113 16.33 2.73 11.98
C GLY A 113 15.44 1.63 11.41
N ASN A 114 15.73 1.15 10.19
CA ASN A 114 14.88 0.23 9.43
C ASN A 114 13.42 0.72 9.44
N SER A 115 13.20 2.03 9.15
CA SER A 115 11.84 2.55 9.14
C SER A 115 11.03 1.87 8.04
N ASN A 116 9.77 1.55 8.35
CA ASN A 116 8.77 1.06 7.41
C ASN A 116 7.92 2.24 6.94
N GLY A 117 6.74 2.45 7.54
CA GLY A 117 5.84 3.53 7.21
C GLY A 117 6.38 4.91 7.55
N ASN A 118 5.93 5.89 6.79
CA ASN A 118 6.15 7.31 7.06
C ASN A 118 4.85 8.07 6.87
N THR A 119 4.69 9.18 7.58
CA THR A 119 3.63 10.16 7.38
C THR A 119 4.10 11.53 7.83
N PHE A 120 3.29 12.56 7.59
CA PHE A 120 3.55 13.91 8.08
C PHE A 120 2.43 14.34 9.02
N ASP A 121 2.76 15.06 10.08
CA ASP A 121 1.76 15.73 10.90
C ASP A 121 1.26 17.04 10.26
N PHE A 122 0.25 17.66 10.85
CA PHE A 122 -0.33 18.91 10.35
C PHE A 122 0.61 20.13 10.46
N HIS A 123 1.78 19.96 11.10
CA HIS A 123 2.87 20.95 11.13
C HIS A 123 3.95 20.66 10.09
N GLY A 124 3.78 19.61 9.27
CA GLY A 124 4.74 19.20 8.24
C GLY A 124 5.96 18.45 8.78
N ARG A 125 5.92 17.97 10.04
CA ARG A 125 6.99 17.17 10.63
C ARG A 125 6.80 15.71 10.24
N GLN A 126 7.89 15.07 9.83
CA GLN A 126 7.87 13.66 9.47
C GLN A 126 7.72 12.79 10.72
N ILE A 127 6.84 11.80 10.64
CA ILE A 127 6.71 10.70 11.59
C ILE A 127 7.16 9.44 10.88
N ALA A 128 8.00 8.63 11.54
CA ALA A 128 8.49 7.36 11.01
C ALA A 128 8.28 6.22 12.01
N PHE A 129 7.92 5.06 11.49
CA PHE A 129 7.68 3.83 12.24
C PHE A 129 8.90 2.94 12.05
N GLN A 130 9.74 2.85 13.09
CA GLN A 130 11.07 2.23 13.03
C GLN A 130 11.06 0.81 13.56
N HIS A 131 11.41 -0.17 12.71
CA HIS A 131 11.50 -1.58 13.06
C HIS A 131 12.71 -1.90 13.95
N GLY A 132 13.91 -1.44 13.59
CA GLY A 132 15.13 -1.76 14.30
C GLY A 132 15.08 -1.40 15.79
N PRO A 133 14.87 -0.14 16.16
CA PRO A 133 14.72 0.29 17.55
C PRO A 133 13.30 0.12 18.12
N ARG A 134 12.33 -0.40 17.36
CA ARG A 134 10.93 -0.66 17.74
C ARG A 134 10.23 0.54 18.34
N ARG A 135 10.18 1.63 17.59
CA ARG A 135 9.65 2.90 18.08
C ARG A 135 8.98 3.72 17.00
N VAL A 136 8.13 4.64 17.42
CA VAL A 136 7.60 5.72 16.61
C VAL A 136 8.38 6.98 16.92
N VAL A 137 8.89 7.65 15.89
CA VAL A 137 9.66 8.90 16.05
C VAL A 137 9.06 10.02 15.21
N ARG A 138 9.27 11.25 15.66
CA ARG A 138 9.01 12.46 14.90
C ARG A 138 10.29 13.24 14.71
N TYR A 139 10.55 13.62 13.47
CA TYR A 139 11.67 14.50 13.11
C TYR A 139 11.21 15.94 13.22
N GLU A 140 11.83 16.70 14.12
CA GLU A 140 11.50 18.10 14.36
C GLU A 140 12.13 19.02 13.31
N HIS A 141 11.63 20.26 13.19
CA HIS A 141 12.15 21.22 12.22
C HIS A 141 13.59 21.69 12.51
N ASP A 142 14.03 21.60 13.74
CA ASP A 142 15.42 21.89 14.15
C ASP A 142 16.41 20.75 13.91
N GLY A 143 15.92 19.63 13.34
CA GLY A 143 16.71 18.43 13.07
C GLY A 143 16.79 17.44 14.24
N SER A 144 16.23 17.76 15.40
CA SER A 144 16.16 16.82 16.52
C SER A 144 15.13 15.72 16.25
N VAL A 145 15.22 14.61 17.01
CA VAL A 145 14.34 13.45 16.90
C VAL A 145 13.65 13.22 18.23
N THR A 146 12.32 13.30 18.22
CA THR A 146 11.47 13.00 19.39
C THR A 146 10.98 11.56 19.29
N VAL A 147 11.26 10.73 20.29
CA VAL A 147 10.65 9.41 20.44
C VAL A 147 9.24 9.60 21.00
N LEU A 148 8.23 9.19 20.22
CA LEU A 148 6.82 9.35 20.57
C LEU A 148 6.28 8.13 21.32
N ALA A 149 6.72 6.92 20.95
CA ALA A 149 6.38 5.67 21.62
C ALA A 149 7.46 4.62 21.34
N SER A 150 7.79 3.78 22.35
CA SER A 150 8.71 2.65 22.23
C SER A 150 8.26 1.43 23.05
N GLU A 151 7.31 1.64 23.96
CA GLU A 151 6.80 0.58 24.84
C GLU A 151 5.34 0.77 25.18
N PHE A 152 4.67 -0.31 25.53
CA PHE A 152 3.31 -0.34 26.05
C PHE A 152 3.25 -1.31 27.24
N ASN A 153 2.72 -0.85 28.39
CA ASN A 153 2.62 -1.62 29.65
C ASN A 153 3.95 -2.29 30.05
N GLY A 154 5.08 -1.58 29.92
CA GLY A 154 6.41 -2.06 30.30
C GLY A 154 7.01 -3.10 29.38
N LYS A 155 6.45 -3.31 28.18
CA LYS A 155 6.99 -4.16 27.13
C LYS A 155 7.31 -3.33 25.89
N SER A 156 8.42 -3.63 25.23
CA SER A 156 8.75 -3.03 23.94
C SER A 156 7.62 -3.21 22.93
N LEU A 157 7.41 -2.24 22.04
CA LEU A 157 6.62 -2.43 20.83
C LEU A 157 7.18 -3.55 19.99
N ASN A 158 6.34 -4.19 19.18
CA ASN A 158 6.75 -5.32 18.34
C ASN A 158 7.66 -4.88 17.20
N ALA A 159 7.15 -4.09 16.30
CA ALA A 159 7.83 -3.33 15.25
C ALA A 159 6.78 -2.46 14.53
N PRO A 160 6.61 -1.18 14.92
CA PRO A 160 5.62 -0.29 14.33
C PRO A 160 5.76 -0.22 12.82
N ASN A 161 4.61 -0.32 12.11
CA ASN A 161 4.60 -0.53 10.67
C ASN A 161 4.11 0.72 9.90
N ASP A 162 2.83 1.06 9.95
CA ASP A 162 2.26 2.21 9.24
C ASP A 162 1.41 3.07 10.19
N GLY A 163 1.12 4.31 9.80
CA GLY A 163 0.32 5.18 10.65
C GLY A 163 -0.23 6.40 9.96
N VAL A 164 -1.22 7.00 10.62
CA VAL A 164 -1.96 8.17 10.16
C VAL A 164 -2.15 9.18 11.28
N VAL A 165 -2.30 10.45 10.93
CA VAL A 165 -2.51 11.54 11.89
C VAL A 165 -3.95 12.02 11.82
N HIS A 166 -4.62 12.04 12.97
CA HIS A 166 -5.95 12.60 13.12
C HIS A 166 -5.89 14.14 13.27
N PRO A 167 -6.90 14.92 12.85
CA PRO A 167 -6.90 16.39 12.95
C PRO A 167 -6.69 16.96 14.36
N ASN A 168 -7.03 16.19 15.40
CA ASN A 168 -6.75 16.58 16.80
C ASN A 168 -5.27 16.46 17.18
N GLY A 169 -4.42 15.96 16.26
CA GLY A 169 -2.98 15.73 16.45
C GLY A 169 -2.61 14.33 16.92
N ASP A 170 -3.57 13.48 17.25
CA ASP A 170 -3.32 12.10 17.66
C ASP A 170 -2.74 11.29 16.49
N ILE A 171 -1.77 10.43 16.81
CA ILE A 171 -1.14 9.54 15.85
C ILE A 171 -1.66 8.13 16.07
N TRP A 172 -2.23 7.52 15.04
CA TRP A 172 -2.73 6.16 15.07
C TRP A 172 -1.80 5.29 14.23
N PHE A 173 -1.38 4.14 14.77
CA PHE A 173 -0.42 3.28 14.09
C PHE A 173 -0.64 1.80 14.38
N THR A 174 -0.05 0.97 13.53
CA THR A 174 -0.10 -0.49 13.60
C THR A 174 1.22 -1.07 14.07
N ASP A 175 1.17 -2.18 14.82
CA ASP A 175 2.34 -2.84 15.41
C ASP A 175 2.29 -4.37 15.19
N PRO A 176 2.43 -4.84 13.91
CA PRO A 176 2.33 -6.27 13.56
C PRO A 176 3.58 -7.08 13.90
N GLY A 177 4.70 -6.41 14.10
CA GLY A 177 5.94 -7.04 14.51
C GLY A 177 6.81 -7.67 13.43
N TYR A 178 6.58 -7.43 12.14
CA TYR A 178 7.39 -8.01 11.06
C TYR A 178 8.89 -7.79 11.25
N GLY A 179 9.32 -6.54 11.50
CA GLY A 179 10.72 -6.21 11.75
C GLY A 179 11.31 -6.79 13.04
N GLY A 180 10.47 -7.38 13.90
CA GLY A 180 10.90 -8.08 15.12
C GLY A 180 10.98 -9.60 14.99
N LEU A 181 10.53 -10.18 13.87
CA LEU A 181 10.49 -11.62 13.65
C LEU A 181 11.70 -12.16 12.87
N MET A 182 12.42 -11.28 12.17
CA MET A 182 13.59 -11.63 11.34
C MET A 182 14.64 -10.52 11.35
N ASN A 183 15.85 -10.84 10.87
CA ASN A 183 16.96 -9.87 10.80
C ASN A 183 17.02 -9.11 9.46
N TYR A 184 16.05 -9.30 8.57
CA TYR A 184 16.08 -8.68 7.25
C TYR A 184 15.53 -7.26 7.27
N GLU A 185 14.40 -7.04 7.97
CA GLU A 185 13.76 -5.72 8.08
C GLU A 185 13.95 -5.06 9.45
N GLY A 186 14.77 -5.64 10.30
CA GLY A 186 15.01 -5.17 11.66
C GLY A 186 15.84 -6.16 12.45
N ASN A 187 15.49 -6.37 13.72
CA ASN A 187 16.24 -7.25 14.63
C ASN A 187 15.33 -8.34 15.19
N ASN A 188 15.68 -9.60 14.96
CA ASN A 188 14.96 -10.74 15.51
C ASN A 188 14.93 -10.66 17.05
N ALA A 189 13.73 -10.43 17.57
CA ALA A 189 13.54 -10.22 19.01
C ALA A 189 13.18 -11.49 19.76
N ASN A 190 12.53 -12.45 19.09
CA ASN A 190 12.00 -13.66 19.70
C ASN A 190 11.99 -14.80 18.67
N PRO A 191 13.14 -15.46 18.43
CA PRO A 191 13.27 -16.51 17.43
C PRO A 191 12.23 -17.60 17.60
N GLY A 192 11.56 -17.97 16.49
CA GLY A 192 10.52 -19.00 16.47
C GLY A 192 9.14 -18.56 16.93
N SER A 193 8.97 -17.32 17.42
CA SER A 193 7.66 -16.76 17.76
C SER A 193 7.04 -16.07 16.55
N LYS A 194 5.69 -16.09 16.48
CA LYS A 194 4.89 -15.29 15.55
C LYS A 194 4.65 -13.85 16.07
N GLN A 195 4.88 -13.64 17.36
CA GLN A 195 4.75 -12.35 18.08
C GLN A 195 6.06 -12.06 18.82
N PRO A 196 6.73 -10.92 18.54
CA PRO A 196 8.04 -10.65 19.17
C PRO A 196 7.95 -10.44 20.69
N PHE A 197 7.10 -9.51 21.16
CA PHE A 197 7.03 -9.14 22.59
C PHE A 197 5.62 -9.18 23.16
N GLN A 198 4.61 -8.80 22.36
CA GLN A 198 3.22 -8.74 22.80
C GLN A 198 2.29 -8.98 21.61
N LYS A 199 0.99 -9.13 21.89
CA LYS A 199 -0.02 -9.31 20.85
C LYS A 199 -0.01 -8.12 19.89
N GLU A 200 -0.11 -8.40 18.63
CA GLU A 200 -0.22 -7.39 17.58
C GLU A 200 -1.48 -6.55 17.78
N ALA A 201 -1.35 -5.25 17.62
CA ALA A 201 -2.44 -4.33 17.91
C ALA A 201 -2.36 -3.02 17.11
N ILE A 202 -3.45 -2.27 17.18
CA ILE A 202 -3.56 -0.90 16.72
C ILE A 202 -3.45 0.01 17.94
N TYR A 203 -2.60 1.03 17.82
CA TYR A 203 -2.32 1.98 18.89
C TYR A 203 -2.67 3.40 18.51
N ARG A 204 -2.91 4.25 19.54
CA ARG A 204 -3.08 5.70 19.43
C ARG A 204 -2.19 6.42 20.44
N ILE A 205 -1.39 7.35 19.95
CA ILE A 205 -0.64 8.31 20.76
C ILE A 205 -1.50 9.55 20.93
N ASP A 206 -1.87 9.89 22.15
CA ASP A 206 -2.63 11.09 22.47
C ASP A 206 -1.74 12.33 22.36
N ALA A 207 -2.09 13.26 21.50
CA ALA A 207 -1.27 14.44 21.20
C ALA A 207 -1.05 15.37 22.41
N LYS A 208 -1.99 15.40 23.34
CA LYS A 208 -1.94 16.31 24.49
C LYS A 208 -1.12 15.76 25.64
N SER A 209 -1.28 14.48 25.92
CA SER A 209 -0.63 13.83 27.07
C SER A 209 0.63 13.05 26.71
N GLY A 210 0.86 12.76 25.42
CA GLY A 210 1.91 11.87 24.92
C GLY A 210 1.68 10.39 25.31
N LYS A 211 0.53 10.05 25.92
CA LYS A 211 0.24 8.68 26.36
C LYS A 211 -0.13 7.77 25.18
N LEU A 212 0.35 6.53 25.24
CA LEU A 212 0.01 5.47 24.33
C LEU A 212 -1.20 4.68 24.80
N PHE A 213 -2.15 4.42 23.91
CA PHE A 213 -3.34 3.61 24.14
C PHE A 213 -3.42 2.50 23.08
N GLN A 214 -3.66 1.27 23.50
CA GLN A 214 -4.08 0.20 22.61
C GLN A 214 -5.57 0.40 22.32
N VAL A 215 -5.95 0.50 21.04
CA VAL A 215 -7.33 0.82 20.64
C VAL A 215 -8.06 -0.36 20.01
N ALA A 216 -7.34 -1.33 19.47
CA ALA A 216 -7.87 -2.62 19.03
C ALA A 216 -6.77 -3.68 18.96
N ASP A 217 -7.15 -4.94 19.24
CA ASP A 217 -6.30 -6.13 19.11
C ASP A 217 -7.08 -7.34 18.60
N ASP A 218 -8.27 -7.09 18.04
CA ASP A 218 -9.12 -8.07 17.37
C ASP A 218 -8.77 -8.22 15.87
N ILE A 219 -7.49 -8.13 15.55
CA ILE A 219 -6.88 -8.27 14.22
C ILE A 219 -5.60 -9.11 14.37
N PHE A 220 -5.26 -9.92 13.38
CA PHE A 220 -4.09 -10.81 13.48
C PHE A 220 -2.77 -10.05 13.31
N LYS A 221 -2.53 -9.45 12.13
CA LYS A 221 -1.34 -8.62 11.87
C LYS A 221 -1.75 -7.32 11.19
N PRO A 222 -2.07 -6.27 12.00
CA PRO A 222 -2.47 -4.99 11.45
C PRO A 222 -1.32 -4.36 10.67
N ASN A 223 -1.56 -4.00 9.40
CA ASN A 223 -0.57 -3.44 8.50
C ASN A 223 -0.98 -2.03 8.06
N GLY A 224 -1.26 -1.78 6.78
CA GLY A 224 -1.67 -0.49 6.28
C GLY A 224 -2.92 0.07 6.98
N ILE A 225 -2.95 1.37 7.22
CA ILE A 225 -3.99 2.03 8.03
C ILE A 225 -4.42 3.35 7.37
N CYS A 226 -5.74 3.62 7.32
CA CYS A 226 -6.25 4.92 6.92
C CYS A 226 -7.62 5.23 7.53
N PHE A 227 -7.92 6.53 7.69
CA PHE A 227 -9.27 6.98 8.07
C PHE A 227 -10.18 7.15 6.84
N SER A 228 -11.51 7.12 7.07
CA SER A 228 -12.49 7.68 6.14
C SER A 228 -12.31 9.20 6.02
N PRO A 229 -12.85 9.85 4.94
CA PRO A 229 -12.69 11.31 4.75
C PRO A 229 -13.19 12.16 5.93
N ASP A 230 -14.19 11.67 6.65
CA ASP A 230 -14.79 12.34 7.82
C ASP A 230 -14.21 11.89 9.16
N TYR A 231 -13.16 11.05 9.15
CA TYR A 231 -12.48 10.49 10.33
C TYR A 231 -13.38 9.64 11.26
N LYS A 232 -14.57 9.22 10.79
CA LYS A 232 -15.50 8.42 11.59
C LYS A 232 -15.28 6.92 11.48
N LYS A 233 -14.46 6.50 10.53
CA LYS A 233 -14.07 5.10 10.35
C LYS A 233 -12.56 4.99 10.25
N LEU A 234 -12.03 3.86 10.77
CA LEU A 234 -10.65 3.46 10.58
C LEU A 234 -10.63 2.14 9.81
N TYR A 235 -9.86 2.09 8.74
CA TYR A 235 -9.60 0.89 7.96
C TYR A 235 -8.19 0.40 8.21
N VAL A 236 -8.02 -0.92 8.35
CA VAL A 236 -6.72 -1.55 8.55
C VAL A 236 -6.64 -2.85 7.76
N ALA A 237 -5.56 -3.02 7.00
CA ALA A 237 -5.24 -4.26 6.32
C ALA A 237 -4.82 -5.34 7.33
N ASP A 238 -5.37 -6.56 7.21
CA ASP A 238 -4.95 -7.72 8.00
C ASP A 238 -4.08 -8.64 7.14
N THR A 239 -2.80 -8.63 7.42
CA THR A 239 -1.81 -9.51 6.78
C THR A 239 -1.51 -10.77 7.59
N GLY A 240 -2.38 -11.11 8.53
CA GLY A 240 -2.19 -12.20 9.49
C GLY A 240 -1.96 -13.56 8.86
N ALA A 241 -2.60 -13.85 7.71
CA ALA A 241 -2.42 -15.12 7.00
C ALA A 241 -0.99 -15.37 6.49
N SER A 242 -0.07 -14.41 6.62
CA SER A 242 1.36 -14.62 6.42
C SER A 242 2.00 -15.48 7.53
N HIS A 243 1.37 -15.56 8.72
CA HIS A 243 1.90 -16.23 9.90
C HIS A 243 0.86 -17.10 10.64
N TYR A 244 -0.44 -16.86 10.44
CA TYR A 244 -1.54 -17.57 11.10
C TYR A 244 -2.44 -18.20 10.04
N ASP A 245 -2.54 -19.52 9.99
CA ASP A 245 -3.30 -20.24 8.96
C ASP A 245 -4.79 -19.94 9.00
N GLU A 246 -5.32 -19.60 10.20
CA GLU A 246 -6.72 -19.24 10.42
C GLU A 246 -7.06 -17.78 10.08
N ALA A 247 -6.06 -16.95 9.84
CA ALA A 247 -6.29 -15.52 9.58
C ALA A 247 -6.88 -15.29 8.19
N PRO A 248 -7.86 -14.38 8.07
CA PRO A 248 -8.36 -13.99 6.76
C PRO A 248 -7.36 -13.10 6.01
N LYS A 249 -7.53 -13.01 4.69
CA LYS A 249 -6.87 -12.02 3.84
C LYS A 249 -7.88 -10.94 3.49
N ASN A 250 -7.93 -9.88 4.29
CA ASN A 250 -8.96 -8.86 4.19
C ASN A 250 -8.49 -7.48 4.66
N ILE A 251 -9.36 -6.51 4.52
CA ILE A 251 -9.29 -5.21 5.19
C ILE A 251 -10.43 -5.17 6.21
N LYS A 252 -10.13 -4.75 7.44
CA LYS A 252 -11.12 -4.54 8.50
C LYS A 252 -11.48 -3.06 8.61
N VAL A 253 -12.63 -2.78 9.21
CA VAL A 253 -13.12 -1.42 9.48
C VAL A 253 -13.73 -1.37 10.88
N TRP A 254 -13.48 -0.25 11.58
CA TRP A 254 -14.08 0.10 12.86
C TRP A 254 -14.73 1.47 12.80
N ASP A 255 -15.71 1.70 13.65
CA ASP A 255 -16.23 3.03 13.94
C ASP A 255 -15.30 3.73 14.93
N VAL A 256 -14.89 4.96 14.61
CA VAL A 256 -14.14 5.84 15.50
C VAL A 256 -15.12 6.59 16.39
N VAL A 257 -15.00 6.39 17.70
CA VAL A 257 -15.90 6.99 18.70
C VAL A 257 -15.10 7.98 19.53
N ASP A 258 -15.67 9.19 19.68
CA ASP A 258 -15.07 10.30 20.46
C ASP A 258 -13.63 10.63 20.04
N GLU A 259 -13.29 10.37 18.77
CA GLU A 259 -11.95 10.57 18.18
C GLU A 259 -10.83 9.79 18.91
N LYS A 260 -11.17 8.76 19.69
CA LYS A 260 -10.23 8.10 20.63
C LYS A 260 -10.31 6.59 20.68
N THR A 261 -11.47 6.01 20.43
CA THR A 261 -11.71 4.59 20.61
C THR A 261 -12.31 3.95 19.36
N LEU A 262 -12.10 2.65 19.21
CA LEU A 262 -12.65 1.86 18.12
C LEU A 262 -13.77 0.98 18.63
N LYS A 263 -14.87 0.89 17.85
CA LYS A 263 -16.00 -0.01 18.09
C LYS A 263 -16.47 -0.67 16.79
N ASN A 264 -17.27 -1.72 16.94
CA ASN A 264 -17.95 -2.40 15.82
C ASN A 264 -16.97 -2.91 14.74
N GLY A 265 -15.82 -3.45 15.14
CA GLY A 265 -14.83 -4.01 14.23
C GLY A 265 -15.42 -5.15 13.41
N LYS A 266 -15.24 -5.07 12.07
CA LYS A 266 -15.72 -6.10 11.13
C LYS A 266 -14.89 -6.11 9.86
N GLU A 267 -15.04 -7.17 9.07
CA GLU A 267 -14.52 -7.19 7.72
C GLU A 267 -15.17 -6.08 6.88
N PHE A 268 -14.35 -5.32 6.18
CA PHE A 268 -14.78 -4.35 5.17
C PHE A 268 -14.83 -5.00 3.79
N CYS A 269 -13.73 -5.65 3.38
CA CYS A 269 -13.65 -6.34 2.10
C CYS A 269 -12.65 -7.50 2.15
N SER A 270 -12.91 -8.52 1.33
CA SER A 270 -11.99 -9.64 1.10
C SER A 270 -10.99 -9.32 -0.01
N MET A 271 -9.77 -9.83 0.11
CA MET A 271 -8.75 -9.75 -0.94
C MET A 271 -8.90 -10.83 -2.02
N LYS A 272 -9.90 -11.69 -1.95
CA LYS A 272 -10.22 -12.68 -2.98
C LYS A 272 -10.58 -12.02 -4.31
N LEU A 273 -10.08 -12.58 -5.41
CA LEU A 273 -10.33 -12.15 -6.78
C LEU A 273 -10.25 -13.33 -7.73
N MET A 274 -11.15 -13.40 -8.70
CA MET A 274 -11.00 -14.28 -9.85
C MET A 274 -9.89 -13.75 -10.75
N VAL A 275 -8.78 -14.47 -10.82
CA VAL A 275 -7.62 -14.12 -11.66
C VAL A 275 -7.51 -15.10 -12.79
N LYS A 276 -7.34 -14.58 -14.01
CA LYS A 276 -7.07 -15.37 -15.20
C LYS A 276 -5.59 -15.24 -15.55
N ASP A 277 -4.89 -16.34 -15.56
CA ASP A 277 -3.49 -16.44 -15.97
C ASP A 277 -3.26 -17.56 -17.00
N ASP A 278 -2.00 -17.88 -17.28
CA ASP A 278 -1.60 -18.92 -18.24
C ASP A 278 -2.02 -20.36 -17.80
N HIS A 279 -2.42 -20.54 -16.52
CA HIS A 279 -2.89 -21.80 -15.96
C HIS A 279 -4.42 -21.89 -15.90
N GLY A 280 -5.13 -20.84 -16.34
CA GLY A 280 -6.59 -20.77 -16.35
C GLY A 280 -7.16 -19.65 -15.48
N GLU A 281 -8.43 -19.81 -15.09
CA GLU A 281 -9.13 -18.88 -14.22
C GLU A 281 -9.37 -19.52 -12.85
N ALA A 282 -8.92 -18.86 -11.79
CA ALA A 282 -9.03 -19.34 -10.41
C ALA A 282 -9.24 -18.19 -9.42
N GLU A 283 -9.95 -18.47 -8.32
CA GLU A 283 -10.02 -17.54 -7.19
C GLU A 283 -8.67 -17.56 -6.47
N LYS A 284 -8.04 -16.39 -6.38
CA LYS A 284 -6.80 -16.17 -5.66
C LYS A 284 -6.99 -15.08 -4.60
N ALA A 285 -6.18 -15.10 -3.56
CA ALA A 285 -6.14 -14.06 -2.55
C ALA A 285 -4.70 -13.79 -2.12
N GLY A 286 -4.22 -12.61 -2.45
CA GLY A 286 -2.99 -12.06 -1.91
C GLY A 286 -3.24 -11.25 -0.64
N PHE A 287 -2.28 -10.45 -0.22
CA PHE A 287 -2.42 -9.56 0.93
C PHE A 287 -2.70 -8.13 0.46
N ALA A 288 -3.53 -7.41 1.22
CA ALA A 288 -3.46 -5.96 1.25
C ALA A 288 -2.33 -5.58 2.21
N ASP A 289 -1.55 -4.55 1.84
CA ASP A 289 -0.44 -4.05 2.66
C ASP A 289 -0.71 -2.57 3.01
N GLY A 290 0.02 -1.59 2.49
CA GLY A 290 -0.32 -0.19 2.70
C GLY A 290 -1.63 0.22 2.03
N ILE A 291 -2.44 1.02 2.71
CA ILE A 291 -3.75 1.47 2.22
C ILE A 291 -3.96 2.97 2.41
N ARG A 292 -4.66 3.63 1.48
CA ARG A 292 -5.05 5.05 1.62
C ARG A 292 -6.48 5.26 1.14
N CYS A 293 -7.13 6.28 1.71
CA CYS A 293 -8.49 6.68 1.36
C CYS A 293 -8.48 7.89 0.43
N ASP A 294 -9.35 7.92 -0.59
CA ASP A 294 -9.59 9.10 -1.39
C ASP A 294 -10.76 9.96 -0.84
N VAL A 295 -10.95 11.14 -1.42
CA VAL A 295 -12.01 12.09 -0.97
C VAL A 295 -13.44 11.57 -1.13
N ASP A 296 -13.66 10.57 -1.97
CA ASP A 296 -14.96 9.90 -2.15
C ASP A 296 -15.13 8.71 -1.18
N GLY A 297 -14.11 8.40 -0.39
CA GLY A 297 -14.11 7.32 0.58
C GLY A 297 -13.63 5.98 0.05
N ASN A 298 -13.22 5.87 -1.22
CA ASN A 298 -12.68 4.61 -1.73
C ASN A 298 -11.35 4.29 -1.06
N ILE A 299 -11.15 3.00 -0.78
CA ILE A 299 -9.89 2.49 -0.24
C ILE A 299 -9.02 2.02 -1.39
N TRP A 300 -7.87 2.64 -1.54
CA TRP A 300 -6.81 2.27 -2.47
C TRP A 300 -5.81 1.43 -1.71
N ALA A 301 -5.82 0.12 -1.97
CA ALA A 301 -5.04 -0.87 -1.25
C ALA A 301 -3.94 -1.43 -2.13
N SER A 302 -2.70 -1.32 -1.68
CA SER A 302 -1.62 -2.09 -2.27
C SER A 302 -1.88 -3.59 -2.10
N ALA A 303 -1.44 -4.40 -3.04
CA ALA A 303 -1.70 -5.83 -3.06
C ALA A 303 -0.55 -6.60 -3.70
N GLY A 304 -0.33 -7.82 -3.25
CA GLY A 304 0.71 -8.66 -3.80
C GLY A 304 0.67 -10.11 -3.38
N TRP A 305 1.75 -10.83 -3.72
CA TRP A 305 2.00 -12.25 -3.47
C TRP A 305 1.08 -13.21 -4.24
N VAL A 306 0.59 -12.78 -5.40
CA VAL A 306 -0.18 -13.63 -6.32
C VAL A 306 0.45 -13.66 -7.70
N GLY A 307 0.99 -12.51 -8.16
CA GLY A 307 1.60 -12.36 -9.48
C GLY A 307 0.70 -11.64 -10.47
N ALA A 308 0.94 -11.91 -11.75
CA ALA A 308 0.28 -11.25 -12.87
C ALA A 308 -1.26 -11.26 -12.79
N GLY A 309 -1.86 -10.11 -13.10
CA GLY A 309 -3.32 -9.90 -13.06
C GLY A 309 -3.86 -9.63 -11.65
N TYR A 310 -2.99 -9.62 -10.64
CA TYR A 310 -3.37 -9.34 -9.26
C TYR A 310 -2.49 -8.28 -8.60
N ASP A 311 -1.15 -8.42 -8.66
CA ASP A 311 -0.23 -7.55 -7.94
C ASP A 311 -0.31 -6.11 -8.43
N GLY A 312 -0.33 -5.16 -7.49
CA GLY A 312 -0.49 -3.74 -7.77
C GLY A 312 -1.40 -3.04 -6.76
N VAL A 313 -2.39 -2.27 -7.22
CA VAL A 313 -3.34 -1.56 -6.35
C VAL A 313 -4.77 -1.99 -6.65
N HIS A 314 -5.53 -2.31 -5.60
CA HIS A 314 -6.95 -2.62 -5.68
C HIS A 314 -7.77 -1.48 -5.09
N VAL A 315 -8.87 -1.10 -5.76
CA VAL A 315 -9.71 0.01 -5.34
C VAL A 315 -11.07 -0.51 -4.92
N PHE A 316 -11.45 -0.24 -3.66
CA PHE A 316 -12.70 -0.69 -3.05
C PHE A 316 -13.60 0.50 -2.75
N GLU A 317 -14.87 0.42 -3.15
CA GLU A 317 -15.84 1.46 -2.84
C GLU A 317 -16.29 1.40 -1.37
N PRO A 318 -16.66 2.56 -0.74
CA PRO A 318 -16.76 2.67 0.72
C PRO A 318 -18.00 2.02 1.34
N LYS A 319 -19.09 1.74 0.59
CA LYS A 319 -20.37 1.30 1.17
C LYS A 319 -20.41 -0.19 1.41
N GLU A 320 -20.06 -0.96 0.39
CA GLU A 320 -20.19 -2.42 0.37
C GLU A 320 -18.82 -3.12 0.32
N GLY A 321 -17.71 -2.36 0.18
CA GLY A 321 -16.38 -2.92 0.02
C GLY A 321 -16.18 -3.67 -1.30
N VAL A 322 -16.97 -3.33 -2.34
CA VAL A 322 -16.84 -3.94 -3.65
C VAL A 322 -15.59 -3.42 -4.34
N ARG A 323 -14.77 -4.33 -4.87
CA ARG A 323 -13.60 -3.97 -5.70
C ARG A 323 -14.09 -3.42 -7.03
N ILE A 324 -13.76 -2.16 -7.32
CA ILE A 324 -14.23 -1.45 -8.51
C ILE A 324 -13.17 -1.31 -9.60
N GLY A 325 -11.88 -1.40 -9.25
CA GLY A 325 -10.78 -1.26 -10.20
C GLY A 325 -9.47 -1.78 -9.67
N GLN A 326 -8.49 -1.87 -10.58
CA GLN A 326 -7.10 -2.24 -10.27
C GLN A 326 -6.13 -1.38 -11.07
N ILE A 327 -4.93 -1.20 -10.52
CA ILE A 327 -3.74 -0.73 -11.21
C ILE A 327 -2.72 -1.84 -11.05
N LEU A 328 -2.44 -2.56 -12.15
CA LEU A 328 -1.54 -3.71 -12.13
C LEU A 328 -0.08 -3.25 -12.22
N LEU A 329 0.77 -3.89 -11.46
CA LEU A 329 2.22 -3.68 -11.48
C LEU A 329 2.94 -5.01 -11.79
N PRO A 330 4.16 -4.95 -12.35
CA PRO A 330 4.94 -6.15 -12.66
C PRO A 330 5.59 -6.79 -11.43
N GLU A 331 5.41 -6.21 -10.27
CA GLU A 331 5.95 -6.64 -8.97
C GLU A 331 4.94 -6.34 -7.85
N ILE A 332 5.16 -6.91 -6.67
CA ILE A 332 4.33 -6.67 -5.50
C ILE A 332 4.29 -5.17 -5.20
N CYS A 333 3.10 -4.62 -4.98
CA CYS A 333 2.93 -3.29 -4.42
C CYS A 333 2.87 -3.39 -2.89
N SER A 334 3.81 -2.78 -2.21
CA SER A 334 3.89 -2.79 -0.75
C SER A 334 3.03 -1.68 -0.13
N ASN A 335 3.04 -0.46 -0.70
CA ASN A 335 2.32 0.66 -0.11
C ASN A 335 1.95 1.72 -1.16
N VAL A 336 1.04 2.63 -0.80
CA VAL A 336 0.54 3.69 -1.66
C VAL A 336 0.45 5.03 -0.92
N CYS A 337 0.56 6.13 -1.68
CA CYS A 337 0.42 7.48 -1.15
C CYS A 337 -0.13 8.41 -2.23
N PHE A 338 -1.07 9.29 -1.87
CA PHE A 338 -1.50 10.36 -2.76
C PHE A 338 -0.61 11.59 -2.59
N GLY A 339 -0.16 12.15 -3.71
CA GLY A 339 0.68 13.35 -3.70
C GLY A 339 0.63 14.13 -5.00
N GLY A 340 1.69 14.91 -5.25
CA GLY A 340 1.74 15.88 -6.33
C GLY A 340 1.00 17.18 -5.99
N SER A 341 1.20 18.21 -6.80
CA SER A 341 0.67 19.55 -6.56
C SER A 341 -0.86 19.63 -6.46
N LYS A 342 -1.57 18.70 -7.12
CA LYS A 342 -3.04 18.58 -7.07
C LYS A 342 -3.51 17.45 -6.14
N ARG A 343 -2.60 16.71 -5.50
CA ARG A 343 -2.87 15.53 -4.67
C ARG A 343 -3.64 14.41 -5.40
N ASN A 344 -3.55 14.37 -6.72
CA ASN A 344 -4.18 13.38 -7.59
C ASN A 344 -3.17 12.47 -8.29
N ARG A 345 -1.94 12.44 -7.84
CA ARG A 345 -0.91 11.50 -8.25
C ARG A 345 -0.78 10.41 -7.21
N LEU A 346 -1.15 9.18 -7.58
CA LEU A 346 -0.96 8.01 -6.73
C LEU A 346 0.47 7.52 -6.92
N PHE A 347 1.25 7.53 -5.85
CA PHE A 347 2.56 6.89 -5.77
C PHE A 347 2.40 5.49 -5.21
N MET A 348 3.18 4.55 -5.72
CA MET A 348 3.13 3.13 -5.39
C MET A 348 4.56 2.63 -5.21
N THR A 349 4.89 2.10 -4.05
CA THR A 349 6.14 1.41 -3.81
C THR A 349 6.01 -0.04 -4.27
N GLY A 350 6.84 -0.42 -5.23
CA GLY A 350 7.06 -1.81 -5.61
C GLY A 350 8.19 -2.39 -4.78
N SER A 351 8.53 -3.67 -4.95
CA SER A 351 9.64 -4.27 -4.22
C SER A 351 10.97 -3.55 -4.50
N THR A 352 11.27 -3.27 -5.77
CA THR A 352 12.54 -2.65 -6.20
C THR A 352 12.35 -1.34 -6.98
N SER A 353 11.12 -0.81 -7.02
CA SER A 353 10.76 0.34 -7.84
C SER A 353 9.83 1.31 -7.13
N LEU A 354 9.82 2.55 -7.59
CA LEU A 354 8.80 3.55 -7.29
C LEU A 354 8.00 3.82 -8.56
N TYR A 355 6.68 3.65 -8.46
CA TYR A 355 5.72 3.93 -9.54
C TYR A 355 4.83 5.11 -9.20
N ALA A 356 4.23 5.71 -10.23
CA ALA A 356 3.17 6.69 -10.06
C ALA A 356 2.20 6.69 -11.24
N VAL A 357 0.95 7.08 -10.96
CA VAL A 357 -0.08 7.30 -11.97
C VAL A 357 -0.96 8.47 -11.56
N TYR A 358 -1.42 9.27 -12.52
CA TYR A 358 -2.43 10.28 -12.26
C TYR A 358 -3.83 9.67 -12.29
N VAL A 359 -4.66 10.08 -11.35
CA VAL A 359 -6.06 9.64 -11.21
C VAL A 359 -6.99 10.85 -11.06
N GLU A 360 -8.29 10.68 -11.37
CA GLU A 360 -9.28 11.75 -11.25
C GLU A 360 -9.94 11.76 -9.87
N THR A 361 -9.10 11.67 -8.83
CA THR A 361 -9.47 11.84 -7.42
C THR A 361 -8.27 12.36 -6.63
N LYS A 362 -8.47 12.67 -5.37
CA LYS A 362 -7.42 13.15 -4.46
C LYS A 362 -7.40 12.29 -3.21
N GLY A 363 -6.24 12.18 -2.58
CA GLY A 363 -6.15 11.62 -1.23
C GLY A 363 -7.00 12.43 -0.24
N ALA A 364 -7.73 11.73 0.63
CA ALA A 364 -8.59 12.35 1.63
C ALA A 364 -7.78 13.15 2.66
N HIS A 365 -6.60 12.65 3.02
CA HIS A 365 -5.80 13.20 4.11
C HIS A 365 -4.40 13.59 3.63
N ILE A 366 -3.69 14.37 4.46
CA ILE A 366 -2.24 14.54 4.34
C ILE A 366 -1.57 13.21 4.71
N THR A 367 -0.53 12.86 3.99
CA THR A 367 0.21 11.60 4.23
C THR A 367 1.68 11.86 4.24
#